data_6a7564ac16526223d215774e23d0eb63
#
_entry.id   6a7564ac16526223d215774e23d0eb63
#
_cell.length_a   1.000
_cell.length_b   1.000
_cell.length_c   1.000
_cell.angle_alpha   90.00
_cell.angle_beta   90.00
_cell.angle_gamma   90.00
#
_symmetry.space_group_name_H-M   'P 1'
#
loop_
_entity.id
_entity.type
_entity.pdbx_description
1 polymer ?
#
loop_
_entity_poly.entity_id
_entity_poly.type
_entity_poly.pdbx_seq_one_letter_code
_entity_poly.pdbx_strand_id
1 'polypeptide(L)'
;LGRALRFFRKREQKMLLLTNEAGVNRIPASSVIYIEKAKDDLVFHTTEKTFRERGSMRICREQLKELPFSECTAGCLVNLSYVTRVGKDSISMGDVTFPLSRRMKKQFTAEYINYVNGE
;
A
#
# COMPACT_ATOMS: atom_id res chain seq x y z
N LEU A 1 -4.36 -13.26 -27.05
CA LEU A 1 -3.24 -12.47 -26.57
C LEU A 1 -3.54 -11.73 -25.31
N GLY A 2 -4.51 -10.81 -25.38
CA GLY A 2 -4.86 -10.07 -24.17
C GLY A 2 -5.30 -11.00 -23.07
N ARG A 3 -5.94 -12.05 -23.43
CA ARG A 3 -6.38 -13.01 -22.43
C ARG A 3 -5.21 -13.72 -21.77
N ALA A 4 -4.21 -14.11 -22.55
CA ALA A 4 -3.05 -14.78 -22.00
C ALA A 4 -2.31 -13.85 -21.06
N LEU A 5 -2.20 -12.60 -21.46
CA LEU A 5 -1.52 -11.60 -20.62
C LEU A 5 -2.25 -11.38 -19.32
N ARG A 6 -3.58 -11.29 -19.40
CA ARG A 6 -4.39 -11.10 -18.22
C ARG A 6 -4.25 -12.27 -17.25
N PHE A 7 -4.26 -13.47 -17.80
CA PHE A 7 -4.12 -14.67 -17.01
C PHE A 7 -2.76 -14.71 -16.32
N PHE A 8 -1.72 -14.31 -17.03
CA PHE A 8 -0.38 -14.31 -16.48
C PHE A 8 -0.28 -13.36 -15.29
N ARG A 9 -0.83 -12.16 -15.43
CA ARG A 9 -0.82 -11.20 -14.34
C ARG A 9 -1.57 -11.71 -13.13
N LYS A 10 -2.66 -12.41 -13.37
CA LYS A 10 -3.43 -12.96 -12.29
C LYS A 10 -2.61 -13.97 -11.49
N ARG A 11 -1.85 -14.80 -12.18
CA ARG A 11 -1.03 -15.78 -11.50
C ARG A 11 0.09 -15.14 -10.70
N GLU A 12 0.47 -13.94 -11.08
CA GLU A 12 1.55 -13.25 -10.39
C GLU A 12 1.06 -12.28 -9.35
N GLN A 13 -0.21 -12.31 -9.06
CA GLN A 13 -0.74 -11.44 -8.03
C GLN A 13 -0.09 -11.79 -6.69
N LYS A 14 0.44 -10.75 -6.03
CA LYS A 14 1.13 -10.94 -4.77
C LYS A 14 0.12 -11.15 -3.65
N MET A 15 0.37 -12.17 -2.85
CA MET A 15 -0.44 -12.45 -1.67
C MET A 15 0.38 -12.17 -0.44
N LEU A 16 -0.27 -11.65 0.58
CA LEU A 16 0.36 -11.40 1.87
C LEU A 16 -0.15 -12.37 2.90
N LEU A 17 0.72 -12.82 3.78
CA LEU A 17 0.32 -13.64 4.91
C LEU A 17 0.43 -12.78 6.16
N LEU A 18 -0.69 -12.60 6.84
CA LEU A 18 -0.75 -11.81 8.05
C LEU A 18 -1.08 -12.73 9.22
N THR A 19 -0.19 -12.74 10.20
CA THR A 19 -0.32 -13.62 11.34
C THR A 19 -0.63 -12.81 12.59
N ASN A 20 -1.66 -13.23 13.32
CA ASN A 20 -1.98 -12.61 14.59
C ASN A 20 -2.62 -13.68 15.47
N GLU A 21 -3.16 -13.27 16.61
CA GLU A 21 -3.73 -14.22 17.55
C GLU A 21 -4.91 -14.98 16.96
N ALA A 22 -5.58 -14.39 15.99
CA ALA A 22 -6.72 -15.06 15.36
C ALA A 22 -6.30 -16.10 14.33
N GLY A 23 -5.01 -16.14 13.97
CA GLY A 23 -4.53 -17.11 13.02
C GLY A 23 -3.72 -16.51 11.89
N VAL A 24 -3.68 -17.23 10.79
CA VAL A 24 -2.93 -16.82 9.61
C VAL A 24 -3.92 -16.49 8.50
N ASN A 25 -3.82 -15.27 7.98
CA ASN A 25 -4.72 -14.81 6.92
C ASN A 25 -3.94 -14.55 5.66
N ARG A 26 -4.46 -15.02 4.54
CA ARG A 26 -3.88 -14.73 3.23
C ARG A 26 -4.75 -13.72 2.53
N ILE A 27 -4.17 -12.58 2.19
CA ILE A 27 -4.92 -11.52 1.52
C ILE A 27 -4.15 -11.04 0.29
N PRO A 28 -4.87 -10.63 -0.76
CA PRO A 28 -4.19 -10.06 -1.92
C PRO A 28 -3.60 -8.70 -1.55
N ALA A 29 -2.36 -8.46 -1.97
CA ALA A 29 -1.76 -7.16 -1.72
C ALA A 29 -2.58 -6.04 -2.34
N SER A 30 -3.26 -6.33 -3.45
CA SER A 30 -4.08 -5.32 -4.12
C SER A 30 -5.30 -4.91 -3.32
N SER A 31 -5.68 -5.69 -2.30
CA SER A 31 -6.81 -5.32 -1.46
C SER A 31 -6.39 -4.38 -0.33
N VAL A 32 -5.10 -4.20 -0.10
CA VAL A 32 -4.62 -3.36 0.97
C VAL A 32 -4.62 -1.92 0.50
N ILE A 33 -5.35 -1.06 1.22
CA ILE A 33 -5.45 0.35 0.87
C ILE A 33 -4.31 1.13 1.46
N TYR A 34 -4.05 0.94 2.75
CA TYR A 34 -2.90 1.56 3.38
C TYR A 34 -2.53 0.79 4.64
N ILE A 35 -1.30 1.01 5.10
CA ILE A 35 -0.75 0.34 6.27
C ILE A 35 -0.21 1.42 7.18
N GLU A 36 -0.58 1.37 8.45
CA GLU A 36 -0.09 2.35 9.40
C GLU A 36 0.56 1.67 10.59
N LYS A 37 1.54 2.35 11.16
CA LYS A 37 2.22 1.87 12.36
C LYS A 37 1.43 2.32 13.58
N ALA A 38 1.14 1.38 14.47
CA ALA A 38 0.42 1.67 15.71
C ALA A 38 1.15 0.98 16.84
N LYS A 39 2.01 1.71 17.53
CA LYS A 39 2.88 1.18 18.58
C LYS A 39 3.77 0.08 18.01
N ASP A 40 3.61 -1.14 18.47
CA ASP A 40 4.43 -2.25 18.02
C ASP A 40 3.79 -3.02 16.88
N ASP A 41 2.64 -2.57 16.42
CA ASP A 41 1.87 -3.29 15.42
C ASP A 41 1.82 -2.52 14.11
N LEU A 42 1.55 -3.28 13.05
CA LEU A 42 1.17 -2.72 11.76
C LEU A 42 -0.31 -2.99 11.58
N VAL A 43 -1.04 -1.99 11.13
CA VAL A 43 -2.47 -2.10 10.89
C VAL A 43 -2.69 -2.04 9.39
N PHE A 44 -3.19 -3.12 8.83
CA PHE A 44 -3.44 -3.24 7.39
C PHE A 44 -4.90 -2.96 7.12
N HIS A 45 -5.16 -1.83 6.48
CA HIS A 45 -6.54 -1.45 6.12
C HIS A 45 -6.83 -1.97 4.72
N THR A 46 -7.75 -2.91 4.63
CA THR A 46 -8.09 -3.51 3.34
C THR A 46 -9.49 -3.12 2.92
N THR A 47 -9.87 -3.54 1.72
CA THR A 47 -11.20 -3.24 1.21
C THR A 47 -12.30 -3.93 1.99
N GLU A 48 -11.97 -4.94 2.77
CA GLU A 48 -13.00 -5.67 3.49
C GLU A 48 -12.94 -5.46 4.99
N LYS A 49 -11.74 -5.46 5.56
CA LYS A 49 -11.62 -5.26 6.99
C LYS A 49 -10.19 -4.89 7.33
N THR A 50 -9.95 -4.71 8.61
CA THR A 50 -8.65 -4.31 9.11
C THR A 50 -7.97 -5.49 9.77
N PHE A 51 -6.68 -5.67 9.48
CA PHE A 51 -5.86 -6.71 10.10
C PHE A 51 -4.75 -6.04 10.89
N ARG A 52 -4.35 -6.68 11.98
CA ARG A 52 -3.32 -6.15 12.83
C ARG A 52 -2.25 -7.22 13.03
N GLU A 53 -1.00 -6.83 12.87
CA GLU A 53 0.10 -7.77 12.99
C GLU A 53 1.29 -7.06 13.61
N ARG A 54 1.96 -7.74 14.56
CA ARG A 54 3.15 -7.17 15.14
C ARG A 54 4.25 -7.07 14.09
N GLY A 55 4.93 -5.94 14.02
CA GLY A 55 5.98 -5.78 13.04
C GLY A 55 6.46 -4.36 12.93
N SER A 56 7.47 -4.17 12.08
CA SER A 56 8.05 -2.86 11.87
C SER A 56 7.76 -2.37 10.46
N MET A 57 7.61 -1.05 10.34
CA MET A 57 7.36 -0.45 9.03
C MET A 57 8.54 -0.65 8.10
N ARG A 58 9.75 -0.66 8.63
CA ARG A 58 10.94 -0.83 7.78
C ARG A 58 10.93 -2.18 7.08
N ILE A 59 10.61 -3.23 7.83
CA ILE A 59 10.56 -4.56 7.24
C ILE A 59 9.40 -4.67 6.27
N CYS A 60 8.28 -4.05 6.62
CA CYS A 60 7.11 -4.05 5.75
C CYS A 60 7.42 -3.39 4.42
N ARG A 61 8.10 -2.23 4.45
CA ARG A 61 8.47 -1.55 3.21
C ARG A 61 9.35 -2.44 2.35
N GLU A 62 10.27 -3.15 2.98
CA GLU A 62 11.17 -4.02 2.23
C GLU A 62 10.40 -5.16 1.56
N GLN A 63 9.44 -5.72 2.27
CA GLN A 63 8.66 -6.82 1.73
C GLN A 63 7.75 -6.38 0.58
N LEU A 64 7.35 -5.11 0.58
CA LEU A 64 6.43 -4.59 -0.41
C LEU A 64 7.11 -3.71 -1.47
N LYS A 65 8.44 -3.74 -1.52
CA LYS A 65 9.16 -2.79 -2.37
C LYS A 65 8.87 -2.93 -3.85
N GLU A 66 8.43 -4.11 -4.29
CA GLU A 66 8.13 -4.31 -5.70
C GLU A 66 6.66 -4.10 -6.02
N LEU A 67 5.91 -3.63 -5.04
CA LEU A 67 4.50 -3.32 -5.21
C LEU A 67 4.32 -1.82 -5.13
N PRO A 68 3.20 -1.30 -5.67
CA PRO A 68 3.02 0.15 -5.74
C PRO A 68 2.57 0.75 -4.42
N PHE A 69 3.43 0.63 -3.41
CA PHE A 69 3.20 1.27 -2.11
C PHE A 69 4.22 2.37 -1.92
N SER A 70 3.79 3.48 -1.33
CA SER A 70 4.68 4.60 -1.08
C SER A 70 4.34 5.23 0.25
N GLU A 71 5.33 5.78 0.91
CA GLU A 71 5.17 6.36 2.24
C GLU A 71 4.77 7.82 2.11
N CYS A 72 3.60 8.19 2.65
CA CYS A 72 3.15 9.57 2.59
C CYS A 72 3.54 10.36 3.83
N THR A 73 3.63 9.71 4.96
CA THR A 73 4.21 10.26 6.17
C THR A 73 4.92 9.15 6.89
N ALA A 74 5.72 9.50 7.89
CA ALA A 74 6.39 8.47 8.68
C ALA A 74 5.33 7.54 9.28
N GLY A 75 5.50 6.25 9.04
CA GLY A 75 4.61 5.27 9.60
C GLY A 75 3.30 5.07 8.86
N CYS A 76 3.19 5.60 7.65
CA CYS A 76 1.98 5.38 6.85
C CYS A 76 2.37 5.07 5.40
N LEU A 77 2.06 3.87 4.97
CA LEU A 77 2.39 3.37 3.64
C LEU A 77 1.09 3.18 2.87
N VAL A 78 0.93 3.87 1.74
CA VAL A 78 -0.33 3.80 1.00
C VAL A 78 -0.14 3.10 -0.33
N ASN A 79 -1.19 2.43 -0.75
CA ASN A 79 -1.23 1.75 -2.04
C ASN A 79 -1.55 2.78 -3.11
N LEU A 80 -0.59 3.02 -4.01
CA LEU A 80 -0.74 4.06 -5.02
C LEU A 80 -1.92 3.82 -5.95
N SER A 81 -2.36 2.58 -6.08
CA SER A 81 -3.49 2.29 -6.97
C SER A 81 -4.80 2.88 -6.44
N TYR A 82 -4.85 3.26 -5.17
CA TYR A 82 -6.03 3.88 -4.60
C TYR A 82 -5.92 5.40 -4.53
N VAL A 83 -4.75 5.96 -4.84
CA VAL A 83 -4.53 7.40 -4.75
C VAL A 83 -5.17 8.06 -5.98
N THR A 84 -6.05 9.01 -5.74
CA THR A 84 -6.73 9.72 -6.81
C THR A 84 -6.16 11.12 -7.06
N ARG A 85 -5.42 11.65 -6.07
CA ARG A 85 -4.86 12.99 -6.21
C ARG A 85 -3.69 13.17 -5.26
N VAL A 86 -2.66 13.82 -5.74
CA VAL A 86 -1.52 14.23 -4.90
C VAL A 86 -1.53 15.75 -4.87
N GLY A 87 -1.79 16.31 -3.70
CA GLY A 87 -1.86 17.74 -3.54
C GLY A 87 -0.57 18.33 -3.00
N LYS A 88 -0.69 19.55 -2.48
CA LYS A 88 0.45 20.27 -1.97
C LYS A 88 0.97 19.66 -0.67
N ASP A 89 0.06 19.36 0.23
CA ASP A 89 0.44 18.81 1.54
C ASP A 89 -0.47 17.68 1.97
N SER A 90 -1.18 17.08 1.02
CA SER A 90 -2.07 15.96 1.30
C SER A 90 -2.26 15.13 0.05
N ILE A 91 -2.71 13.91 0.25
CA ILE A 91 -3.12 13.04 -0.85
C ILE A 91 -4.55 12.63 -0.63
N SER A 92 -5.23 12.28 -1.70
CA SER A 92 -6.62 11.84 -1.62
C SER A 92 -6.76 10.42 -2.12
N MET A 93 -7.58 9.65 -1.43
CA MET A 93 -7.96 8.32 -1.86
C MET A 93 -9.48 8.28 -1.79
N GLY A 94 -10.12 8.68 -2.90
CA GLY A 94 -11.56 8.86 -2.92
C GLY A 94 -11.95 10.00 -2.00
N ASP A 95 -12.79 9.72 -1.03
CA ASP A 95 -13.26 10.72 -0.08
C ASP A 95 -12.33 10.93 1.11
N VAL A 96 -11.29 10.12 1.21
CA VAL A 96 -10.40 10.15 2.37
C VAL A 96 -9.13 10.90 2.01
N THR A 97 -8.69 11.77 2.91
CA THR A 97 -7.50 12.59 2.71
C THR A 97 -6.46 12.24 3.77
N PHE A 98 -5.22 12.11 3.35
CA PHE A 98 -4.10 11.82 4.24
C PHE A 98 -3.07 12.92 4.13
N PRO A 99 -2.38 13.24 5.22
CA PRO A 99 -1.30 14.23 5.13
C PRO A 99 -0.12 13.68 4.33
N LEU A 100 0.52 14.57 3.60
CA LEU A 100 1.72 14.24 2.84
C LEU A 100 2.84 15.07 3.43
N SER A 101 3.81 14.42 4.09
CA SER A 101 4.85 15.15 4.76
C SER A 101 5.77 15.83 3.74
N ARG A 102 6.30 16.98 4.14
CA ARG A 102 7.16 17.73 3.24
C ARG A 102 8.37 16.90 2.83
N ARG A 103 8.90 16.14 3.75
CA ARG A 103 10.09 15.34 3.49
C ARG A 103 9.81 14.24 2.47
N MET A 104 8.60 13.70 2.47
CA MET A 104 8.26 12.59 1.59
C MET A 104 7.67 13.04 0.26
N LYS A 105 7.32 14.31 0.14
CA LYS A 105 6.52 14.77 -0.98
C LYS A 105 7.17 14.52 -2.33
N LYS A 106 8.45 14.85 -2.45
CA LYS A 106 9.14 14.72 -3.74
C LYS A 106 9.17 13.28 -4.20
N GLN A 107 9.55 12.39 -3.30
CA GLN A 107 9.65 10.98 -3.64
C GLN A 107 8.27 10.38 -3.89
N PHE A 108 7.30 10.72 -3.05
CA PHE A 108 5.95 10.19 -3.22
C PHE A 108 5.37 10.62 -4.57
N THR A 109 5.52 11.88 -4.90
CA THR A 109 4.99 12.39 -6.16
C THR A 109 5.65 11.70 -7.35
N ALA A 110 6.97 11.52 -7.29
CA ALA A 110 7.67 10.84 -8.37
C ALA A 110 7.21 9.40 -8.52
N GLU A 111 7.04 8.70 -7.40
CA GLU A 111 6.61 7.32 -7.46
C GLU A 111 5.19 7.20 -7.97
N TYR A 112 4.33 8.15 -7.61
CA TYR A 112 2.97 8.13 -8.11
C TYR A 112 2.91 8.36 -9.62
N ILE A 113 3.70 9.33 -10.10
CA ILE A 113 3.74 9.60 -11.53
C ILE A 113 4.27 8.39 -12.29
N ASN A 114 5.31 7.76 -11.76
CA ASN A 114 5.85 6.55 -12.37
C ASN A 114 4.83 5.43 -12.40
N TYR A 115 4.08 5.28 -11.32
CA TYR A 115 3.07 4.25 -11.26
C TYR A 115 2.00 4.47 -12.32
N VAL A 116 1.52 5.70 -12.44
CA VAL A 116 0.48 6.01 -13.41
C VAL A 116 0.97 5.83 -14.83
N ASN A 117 2.21 6.28 -15.11
CA ASN A 117 2.77 6.21 -16.45
C ASN A 117 3.37 4.87 -16.79
N GLY A 118 3.74 4.10 -15.79
CA GLY A 118 4.39 2.81 -16.01
C GLY A 118 3.47 1.72 -16.49
N GLU A 119 2.19 2.01 -16.50
CA GLU A 119 1.22 1.06 -17.01
C GLU A 119 1.16 1.06 -18.51
#